data_fdc1fc39d65d694aacde18ef57537445
#
_entry.id   fdc1fc39d65d694aacde18ef57537445
#
_cell.length_a   1.000
_cell.length_b   1.000
_cell.length_c   1.000
_cell.angle_alpha   90.00
_cell.angle_beta   90.00
_cell.angle_gamma   90.00
#
_symmetry.space_group_name_H-M   'P 1'
#
loop_
_entity.id
_entity.type
_entity.pdbx_description
1 polymer ?
#
loop_
_entity_poly.entity_id
_entity_poly.type
_entity_poly.pdbx_seq_one_letter_code
_entity_poly.pdbx_strand_id
1 'polypeptide(L)'
;ELFSDGMMPMGMPNDGFREEYDKRRVLVDTKVRHQMWQRGFLPQSLLSKPPFICAKAFIHALDLFDKFLGDIAKDPDAPTNIKNIHKSFGVSLPDLRGIRNSIQHAEDRSKGEHYGKKIDLKKVDKTKISIEGTALVNMGLNGNKFGTTMSDGHYGAVDVSVQTIDVLRNTLLEVYSAFAWTGGEIHYPT
;
A
#
# COMPACT_ATOMS: atom_id res chain seq x y z
N GLU A 1 -22.73 10.31 -34.05
CA GLU A 1 -23.85 10.99 -33.35
C GLU A 1 -23.64 11.06 -31.82
N LEU A 2 -22.79 10.24 -31.20
CA LEU A 2 -22.56 10.25 -29.75
C LEU A 2 -21.62 11.38 -29.25
N PHE A 3 -20.88 12.04 -30.15
CA PHE A 3 -19.91 13.08 -29.80
C PHE A 3 -20.40 14.51 -29.96
N SER A 4 -21.53 14.71 -30.63
CA SER A 4 -22.08 16.07 -30.86
C SER A 4 -22.81 16.66 -29.67
N ASP A 5 -23.27 15.80 -28.72
CA ASP A 5 -24.08 16.23 -27.56
C ASP A 5 -23.28 16.71 -26.34
N GLY A 6 -21.96 16.68 -26.38
CA GLY A 6 -21.10 17.02 -25.26
C GLY A 6 -20.26 18.29 -25.37
N MET A 7 -20.34 19.02 -26.46
CA MET A 7 -19.57 20.27 -26.64
C MET A 7 -20.29 21.46 -25.99
N MET A 8 -19.59 22.17 -25.09
CA MET A 8 -20.06 23.44 -24.55
C MET A 8 -20.13 24.50 -25.62
N PRO A 9 -21.27 25.20 -25.79
CA PRO A 9 -21.30 26.41 -26.61
C PRO A 9 -20.42 27.48 -25.95
N MET A 10 -19.46 28.03 -26.71
CA MET A 10 -18.65 29.16 -26.24
C MET A 10 -19.59 30.37 -26.01
N GLY A 11 -19.64 30.85 -24.75
CA GLY A 11 -20.17 32.17 -24.44
C GLY A 11 -21.31 32.28 -23.45
N MET A 12 -21.65 31.26 -22.63
CA MET A 12 -22.70 31.44 -21.61
C MET A 12 -22.19 31.19 -20.19
N PRO A 13 -22.17 32.22 -19.33
CA PRO A 13 -22.04 32.04 -17.89
C PRO A 13 -23.43 32.00 -17.27
N ASN A 14 -23.96 30.80 -17.00
CA ASN A 14 -25.13 30.67 -16.14
C ASN A 14 -25.00 29.37 -15.33
N ASP A 15 -25.10 29.45 -13.99
CA ASP A 15 -24.93 28.32 -13.08
C ASP A 15 -25.88 27.16 -13.39
N GLY A 16 -27.10 27.45 -13.87
CA GLY A 16 -28.05 26.42 -14.30
C GLY A 16 -27.59 25.61 -15.53
N PHE A 17 -26.87 26.23 -16.46
CA PHE A 17 -26.33 25.54 -17.64
C PHE A 17 -25.20 24.60 -17.27
N ARG A 18 -24.38 25.00 -16.31
CA ARG A 18 -23.27 24.19 -15.82
C ARG A 18 -23.77 22.92 -15.13
N GLU A 19 -24.83 23.06 -14.30
CA GLU A 19 -25.45 21.91 -13.65
C GLU A 19 -26.09 20.92 -14.63
N GLU A 20 -26.78 21.43 -15.66
CA GLU A 20 -27.38 20.58 -16.70
C GLU A 20 -26.32 19.92 -17.58
N TYR A 21 -25.22 20.63 -17.91
CA TYR A 21 -24.08 20.08 -18.62
C TYR A 21 -23.42 18.95 -17.83
N ASP A 22 -23.19 19.14 -16.53
CA ASP A 22 -22.59 18.13 -15.67
C ASP A 22 -23.49 16.89 -15.54
N LYS A 23 -24.81 17.07 -15.43
CA LYS A 23 -25.79 15.97 -15.44
C LYS A 23 -25.76 15.19 -16.78
N ARG A 24 -25.71 15.89 -17.91
CA ARG A 24 -25.58 15.24 -19.23
C ARG A 24 -24.26 14.50 -19.38
N ARG A 25 -23.17 15.10 -18.97
CA ARG A 25 -21.84 14.49 -19.00
C ARG A 25 -21.82 13.18 -18.22
N VAL A 26 -22.35 13.18 -16.97
CA VAL A 26 -22.47 11.97 -16.15
C VAL A 26 -23.30 10.89 -16.84
N LEU A 27 -24.41 11.26 -17.48
CA LEU A 27 -25.28 10.33 -18.23
C LEU A 27 -24.56 9.69 -19.41
N VAL A 28 -23.83 10.50 -20.20
CA VAL A 28 -23.05 10.03 -21.36
C VAL A 28 -21.92 9.12 -20.88
N ASP A 29 -21.15 9.54 -19.90
CA ASP A 29 -20.08 8.73 -19.30
C ASP A 29 -20.60 7.38 -18.79
N THR A 30 -21.76 7.38 -18.14
CA THR A 30 -22.40 6.17 -17.62
C THR A 30 -22.80 5.22 -18.75
N LYS A 31 -23.42 5.76 -19.82
CA LYS A 31 -23.80 4.95 -21.00
C LYS A 31 -22.57 4.36 -21.69
N VAL A 32 -21.53 5.16 -21.91
CA VAL A 32 -20.28 4.71 -22.53
C VAL A 32 -19.63 3.61 -21.71
N ARG A 33 -19.52 3.80 -20.39
CA ARG A 33 -18.96 2.78 -19.48
C ARG A 33 -19.78 1.49 -19.51
N HIS A 34 -21.11 1.60 -19.53
CA HIS A 34 -21.98 0.43 -19.60
C HIS A 34 -21.80 -0.36 -20.91
N GLN A 35 -21.71 0.36 -22.05
CA GLN A 35 -21.44 -0.25 -23.36
C GLN A 35 -20.05 -0.92 -23.40
N MET A 36 -19.02 -0.28 -22.82
CA MET A 36 -17.69 -0.88 -22.70
C MET A 36 -17.73 -2.17 -21.87
N TRP A 37 -18.45 -2.17 -20.76
CA TRP A 37 -18.63 -3.36 -19.93
C TRP A 37 -19.33 -4.51 -20.68
N GLN A 38 -20.40 -4.20 -21.42
CA GLN A 38 -21.10 -5.20 -22.24
C GLN A 38 -20.18 -5.82 -23.32
N ARG A 39 -19.16 -5.07 -23.76
CA ARG A 39 -18.13 -5.54 -24.69
C ARG A 39 -16.95 -6.24 -24.00
N GLY A 40 -16.99 -6.43 -22.67
CA GLY A 40 -15.93 -7.07 -21.88
C GLY A 40 -14.76 -6.16 -21.50
N PHE A 41 -14.84 -4.86 -21.74
CA PHE A 41 -13.81 -3.92 -21.31
C PHE A 41 -13.99 -3.54 -19.84
N LEU A 42 -12.96 -3.79 -19.03
CA LEU A 42 -12.94 -3.36 -17.64
C LEU A 42 -12.55 -1.87 -17.53
N PRO A 43 -13.21 -1.09 -16.65
CA PRO A 43 -12.79 0.27 -16.36
C PRO A 43 -11.34 0.33 -15.89
N GLN A 44 -10.60 1.36 -16.31
CA GLN A 44 -9.21 1.58 -15.90
C GLN A 44 -9.06 1.59 -14.36
N SER A 45 -10.06 2.12 -13.65
CA SER A 45 -10.10 2.11 -12.19
C SER A 45 -10.15 0.70 -11.58
N LEU A 46 -10.64 -0.30 -12.30
CA LEU A 46 -10.59 -1.70 -11.87
C LEU A 46 -9.26 -2.36 -12.26
N LEU A 47 -8.69 -2.01 -13.41
CA LEU A 47 -7.41 -2.54 -13.85
C LEU A 47 -6.24 -2.11 -12.96
N SER A 48 -6.33 -0.93 -12.32
CA SER A 48 -5.32 -0.44 -11.39
C SER A 48 -5.43 -1.01 -9.96
N LYS A 49 -6.54 -1.66 -9.62
CA LYS A 49 -6.75 -2.21 -8.26
C LYS A 49 -5.95 -3.48 -7.94
N PRO A 50 -5.81 -4.47 -8.83
CA PRO A 50 -5.08 -5.70 -8.50
C PRO A 50 -3.67 -5.47 -7.97
N PRO A 51 -2.80 -4.65 -8.58
CA PRO A 51 -1.48 -4.36 -8.04
C PRO A 51 -1.53 -3.78 -6.61
N PHE A 52 -2.50 -2.91 -6.34
CA PHE A 52 -2.69 -2.31 -5.02
C PHE A 52 -3.16 -3.33 -3.97
N ILE A 53 -4.07 -4.24 -4.36
CA ILE A 53 -4.54 -5.34 -3.50
C ILE A 53 -3.39 -6.30 -3.20
N CYS A 54 -2.61 -6.69 -4.22
CA CYS A 54 -1.44 -7.55 -4.06
C CYS A 54 -0.38 -6.90 -3.15
N ALA A 55 -0.13 -5.60 -3.32
CA ALA A 55 0.80 -4.87 -2.46
C ALA A 55 0.35 -4.87 -1.00
N LYS A 56 -0.94 -4.65 -0.72
CA LYS A 56 -1.49 -4.77 0.64
C LYS A 56 -1.33 -6.17 1.24
N ALA A 57 -1.63 -7.21 0.44
CA ALA A 57 -1.47 -8.59 0.86
C ALA A 57 0.01 -8.91 1.17
N PHE A 58 0.93 -8.42 0.35
CA PHE A 58 2.35 -8.55 0.56
C PHE A 58 2.81 -7.89 1.87
N ILE A 59 2.42 -6.64 2.14
CA ILE A 59 2.69 -5.94 3.40
C ILE A 59 2.17 -6.73 4.61
N HIS A 60 0.97 -7.29 4.48
CA HIS A 60 0.39 -8.10 5.55
C HIS A 60 1.18 -9.38 5.80
N ALA A 61 1.62 -10.06 4.75
CA ALA A 61 2.46 -11.25 4.85
C ALA A 61 3.81 -10.94 5.53
N LEU A 62 4.46 -9.83 5.16
CA LEU A 62 5.70 -9.37 5.80
C LEU A 62 5.50 -9.07 7.30
N ASP A 63 4.39 -8.41 7.67
CA ASP A 63 4.07 -8.12 9.08
C ASP A 63 3.80 -9.40 9.90
N LEU A 64 3.15 -10.39 9.29
CA LEU A 64 2.96 -11.69 9.93
C LEU A 64 4.30 -12.40 10.14
N PHE A 65 5.17 -12.39 9.14
CA PHE A 65 6.51 -12.96 9.28
C PHE A 65 7.30 -12.28 10.39
N ASP A 66 7.31 -10.93 10.44
CA ASP A 66 7.96 -10.16 11.51
C ASP A 66 7.45 -10.57 12.91
N LYS A 67 6.14 -10.74 13.05
CA LYS A 67 5.52 -11.16 14.31
C LYS A 67 5.91 -12.57 14.73
N PHE A 68 5.82 -13.54 13.81
CA PHE A 68 6.22 -14.91 14.09
C PHE A 68 7.70 -14.99 14.46
N LEU A 69 8.56 -14.29 13.73
CA LEU A 69 9.97 -14.22 14.03
C LEU A 69 10.22 -13.56 15.40
N GLY A 70 9.47 -12.51 15.73
CA GLY A 70 9.51 -11.85 17.03
C GLY A 70 9.04 -12.74 18.19
N ASP A 71 8.07 -13.63 17.95
CA ASP A 71 7.61 -14.58 18.96
C ASP A 71 8.63 -15.71 19.18
N ILE A 72 9.23 -16.25 18.10
CA ILE A 72 10.35 -17.19 18.21
C ILE A 72 11.52 -16.53 18.96
N ALA A 73 11.84 -15.27 18.68
CA ALA A 73 12.92 -14.55 19.35
C ALA A 73 12.72 -14.35 20.86
N LYS A 74 11.48 -14.47 21.36
CA LYS A 74 11.15 -14.40 22.79
C LYS A 74 11.19 -15.77 23.48
N ASP A 75 11.16 -16.85 22.71
CA ASP A 75 11.17 -18.19 23.25
C ASP A 75 12.51 -18.45 23.93
N PRO A 76 12.51 -18.91 25.21
CA PRO A 76 13.73 -19.21 25.96
C PRO A 76 14.54 -20.36 25.37
N ASP A 77 13.88 -21.29 24.66
CA ASP A 77 14.51 -22.45 24.01
C ASP A 77 15.04 -22.15 22.63
N ALA A 78 14.75 -20.95 22.08
CA ALA A 78 15.23 -20.53 20.78
C ALA A 78 16.73 -20.17 20.80
N PRO A 79 17.45 -20.44 19.69
CA PRO A 79 18.85 -20.03 19.56
C PRO A 79 19.01 -18.52 19.77
N THR A 80 20.05 -18.13 20.51
CA THR A 80 20.27 -16.72 20.94
C THR A 80 20.44 -15.75 19.77
N ASN A 81 20.91 -16.22 18.61
CA ASN A 81 21.09 -15.40 17.41
C ASN A 81 19.76 -15.01 16.74
N ILE A 82 18.63 -15.68 17.01
CA ILE A 82 17.32 -15.34 16.47
C ILE A 82 16.92 -13.90 16.81
N LYS A 83 17.25 -13.41 18.00
CA LYS A 83 17.02 -12.00 18.37
C LYS A 83 17.74 -11.02 17.46
N ASN A 84 18.95 -11.35 17.04
CA ASN A 84 19.72 -10.51 16.13
C ASN A 84 19.17 -10.57 14.70
N ILE A 85 18.73 -11.75 14.26
CA ILE A 85 18.07 -11.95 12.96
C ILE A 85 16.80 -11.11 12.90
N HIS A 86 15.93 -11.19 13.91
CA HIS A 86 14.71 -10.38 13.99
C HIS A 86 15.01 -8.88 13.98
N LYS A 87 16.02 -8.43 14.74
CA LYS A 87 16.45 -7.04 14.74
C LYS A 87 16.94 -6.59 13.35
N SER A 88 17.73 -7.40 12.66
CA SER A 88 18.22 -7.12 11.31
C SER A 88 17.07 -7.02 10.30
N PHE A 89 16.08 -7.90 10.38
CA PHE A 89 14.87 -7.84 9.58
C PHE A 89 14.11 -6.51 9.78
N GLY A 90 13.91 -6.09 11.03
CA GLY A 90 13.26 -4.81 11.37
C GLY A 90 14.05 -3.60 10.84
N VAL A 91 15.39 -3.65 10.84
CA VAL A 91 16.24 -2.59 10.27
C VAL A 91 16.10 -2.53 8.74
N SER A 92 15.93 -3.67 8.08
CA SER A 92 15.73 -3.73 6.63
C SER A 92 14.38 -3.18 6.17
N LEU A 93 13.36 -3.20 7.04
CA LEU A 93 12.00 -2.78 6.74
C LEU A 93 11.44 -1.84 7.84
N PRO A 94 12.05 -0.68 8.07
CA PRO A 94 11.77 0.17 9.24
C PRO A 94 10.33 0.71 9.27
N ASP A 95 9.73 0.93 8.11
CA ASP A 95 8.38 1.51 8.00
C ASP A 95 7.26 0.44 8.02
N LEU A 96 7.60 -0.87 7.97
CA LEU A 96 6.64 -1.97 7.79
C LEU A 96 5.50 -1.93 8.81
N ARG A 97 5.83 -1.83 10.08
CA ARG A 97 4.84 -1.83 11.17
C ARG A 97 3.94 -0.58 11.13
N GLY A 98 4.51 0.58 10.85
CA GLY A 98 3.77 1.85 10.75
C GLY A 98 2.79 1.84 9.58
N ILE A 99 3.21 1.34 8.43
CA ILE A 99 2.38 1.19 7.22
C ILE A 99 1.25 0.20 7.47
N ARG A 100 1.54 -0.97 8.02
CA ARG A 100 0.52 -1.98 8.31
C ARG A 100 -0.54 -1.44 9.29
N ASN A 101 -0.13 -0.75 10.34
CA ASN A 101 -1.06 -0.11 11.27
C ASN A 101 -1.92 0.95 10.56
N SER A 102 -1.34 1.72 9.64
CA SER A 102 -2.09 2.71 8.85
C SER A 102 -3.08 2.04 7.88
N ILE A 103 -2.75 0.86 7.33
CA ILE A 103 -3.69 0.07 6.52
C ILE A 103 -4.89 -0.38 7.35
N GLN A 104 -4.68 -0.82 8.58
CA GLN A 104 -5.76 -1.30 9.47
C GLN A 104 -6.68 -0.17 9.97
N HIS A 105 -6.15 1.05 10.09
CA HIS A 105 -6.88 2.25 10.52
C HIS A 105 -7.04 3.24 9.37
N ALA A 106 -7.41 2.73 8.18
CA ALA A 106 -7.51 3.52 6.97
C ALA A 106 -8.54 4.66 7.08
N GLU A 107 -9.62 4.44 7.81
CA GLU A 107 -10.69 5.42 8.06
C GLU A 107 -10.18 6.63 8.84
N ASP A 108 -9.38 6.42 9.89
CA ASP A 108 -8.76 7.51 10.65
C ASP A 108 -7.71 8.24 9.79
N ARG A 109 -6.88 7.49 9.07
CA ARG A 109 -5.83 8.06 8.22
C ARG A 109 -6.40 8.91 7.10
N SER A 110 -7.54 8.52 6.52
CA SER A 110 -8.22 9.32 5.49
C SER A 110 -8.68 10.69 5.98
N LYS A 111 -8.94 10.81 7.29
CA LYS A 111 -9.29 12.08 7.96
C LYS A 111 -8.06 12.85 8.49
N GLY A 112 -6.86 12.28 8.37
CA GLY A 112 -5.66 12.82 8.99
C GLY A 112 -5.62 12.66 10.51
N GLU A 113 -6.21 11.55 11.01
CA GLU A 113 -6.38 11.29 12.43
C GLU A 113 -5.68 10.01 12.89
N HIS A 114 -5.41 9.95 14.18
CA HIS A 114 -4.97 8.76 14.92
C HIS A 114 -5.71 8.71 16.26
N TYR A 115 -6.59 7.73 16.41
CA TYR A 115 -7.51 7.61 17.56
C TYR A 115 -8.26 8.91 17.85
N GLY A 116 -8.87 9.53 16.81
CA GLY A 116 -9.66 10.76 16.93
C GLY A 116 -8.85 12.04 17.13
N LYS A 117 -7.51 11.97 17.15
CA LYS A 117 -6.64 13.14 17.24
C LYS A 117 -5.98 13.42 15.90
N LYS A 118 -5.90 14.70 15.52
CA LYS A 118 -5.20 15.10 14.29
C LYS A 118 -3.72 14.71 14.35
N ILE A 119 -3.22 14.17 13.24
CA ILE A 119 -1.82 13.83 13.08
C ILE A 119 -1.02 15.09 12.83
N ASP A 120 0.09 15.27 13.58
CA ASP A 120 1.08 16.31 13.31
C ASP A 120 1.94 15.88 12.12
N LEU A 121 1.58 16.38 10.93
CA LEU A 121 2.21 16.00 9.68
C LEU A 121 3.67 16.49 9.62
N LYS A 122 4.57 15.61 9.25
CA LYS A 122 5.99 15.88 9.06
C LYS A 122 6.31 16.13 7.59
N LYS A 123 7.45 16.79 7.36
CA LYS A 123 7.95 17.03 6.02
C LYS A 123 8.20 15.68 5.33
N VAL A 124 7.70 15.57 4.10
CA VAL A 124 7.83 14.34 3.31
C VAL A 124 9.26 14.19 2.83
N ASP A 125 9.79 12.97 2.94
CA ASP A 125 11.10 12.60 2.40
C ASP A 125 10.98 12.40 0.88
N LYS A 126 11.65 13.26 0.12
CA LYS A 126 11.66 13.24 -1.34
C LYS A 126 12.25 11.94 -1.94
N THR A 127 13.04 11.19 -1.17
CA THR A 127 13.58 9.90 -1.62
C THR A 127 12.53 8.79 -1.65
N LYS A 128 11.47 8.95 -0.87
CA LYS A 128 10.36 7.99 -0.78
C LYS A 128 9.23 8.29 -1.76
N ILE A 129 8.94 9.57 -2.00
CA ILE A 129 7.89 10.01 -2.93
C ILE A 129 8.17 11.44 -3.41
N SER A 130 7.86 11.74 -4.68
CA SER A 130 8.08 13.06 -5.30
C SER A 130 7.04 14.10 -4.87
N ILE A 131 6.97 14.37 -3.56
CA ILE A 131 6.13 15.42 -2.97
C ILE A 131 7.02 16.37 -2.18
N GLU A 132 6.80 17.67 -2.33
CA GLU A 132 7.54 18.69 -1.60
C GLU A 132 6.68 19.28 -0.47
N GLY A 133 7.31 19.42 0.70
CA GLY A 133 6.65 20.03 1.86
C GLY A 133 5.97 19.01 2.79
N THR A 134 4.91 19.44 3.44
CA THR A 134 4.11 18.67 4.40
C THR A 134 2.80 18.27 3.72
N ALA A 135 2.50 16.97 3.66
CA ALA A 135 1.29 16.47 3.03
C ALA A 135 0.74 15.25 3.75
N LEU A 136 -0.57 15.15 3.83
CA LEU A 136 -1.26 13.90 4.15
C LEU A 136 -1.32 13.05 2.88
N VAL A 137 -0.57 11.98 2.86
CA VAL A 137 -0.55 11.04 1.73
C VAL A 137 -1.34 9.80 2.14
N ASN A 138 -2.47 9.60 1.49
CA ASN A 138 -3.23 8.36 1.64
C ASN A 138 -2.48 7.19 1.01
N MET A 139 -2.89 5.97 1.39
CA MET A 139 -2.30 4.75 0.87
C MET A 139 -2.21 4.75 -0.65
N GLY A 140 -1.03 4.52 -1.17
CA GLY A 140 -0.74 4.50 -2.60
C GLY A 140 0.40 3.57 -2.96
N LEU A 141 0.41 3.18 -4.24
CA LEU A 141 1.51 2.47 -4.86
C LEU A 141 2.17 3.42 -5.86
N ASN A 142 3.41 3.78 -5.61
CA ASN A 142 4.22 4.63 -6.48
C ASN A 142 5.41 3.81 -7.00
N GLY A 143 5.33 3.38 -8.27
CA GLY A 143 6.20 2.33 -8.76
C GLY A 143 6.05 1.08 -7.90
N ASN A 144 7.14 0.59 -7.35
CA ASN A 144 7.15 -0.56 -6.45
C ASN A 144 7.00 -0.19 -4.97
N LYS A 145 6.90 1.10 -4.63
CA LYS A 145 6.81 1.55 -3.23
C LYS A 145 5.35 1.70 -2.81
N PHE A 146 4.92 0.85 -1.88
CA PHE A 146 3.65 1.02 -1.19
C PHE A 146 3.86 1.90 0.04
N GLY A 147 3.14 3.01 0.13
CA GLY A 147 3.36 3.97 1.20
C GLY A 147 2.12 4.72 1.64
N THR A 148 2.22 5.35 2.79
CA THR A 148 1.17 6.17 3.41
C THR A 148 1.74 7.05 4.51
N THR A 149 1.01 8.10 4.89
CA THR A 149 1.31 8.83 6.13
C THR A 149 1.00 7.94 7.34
N MET A 150 2.01 7.76 8.19
CA MET A 150 1.90 6.95 9.41
C MET A 150 1.32 7.75 10.59
N SER A 151 1.06 7.08 11.71
CA SER A 151 0.47 7.70 12.91
C SER A 151 1.32 8.77 13.56
N ASP A 152 2.63 8.75 13.34
CA ASP A 152 3.60 9.73 13.84
C ASP A 152 3.79 10.95 12.92
N GLY A 153 3.03 11.01 11.83
CA GLY A 153 3.03 12.09 10.85
C GLY A 153 4.07 11.95 9.73
N HIS A 154 4.98 10.98 9.80
CA HIS A 154 5.92 10.73 8.71
C HIS A 154 5.28 9.94 7.58
N TYR A 155 5.75 10.17 6.36
CA TYR A 155 5.45 9.29 5.23
C TYR A 155 6.39 8.08 5.27
N GLY A 156 5.81 6.90 5.44
CA GLY A 156 6.52 5.63 5.34
C GLY A 156 6.29 4.94 4.00
N ALA A 157 7.26 4.15 3.56
CA ALA A 157 7.15 3.34 2.35
C ALA A 157 7.88 2.00 2.50
N VAL A 158 7.26 0.93 1.98
CA VAL A 158 7.89 -0.39 1.84
C VAL A 158 7.95 -0.74 0.37
N ASP A 159 9.09 -1.24 -0.05
CA ASP A 159 9.31 -1.69 -1.42
C ASP A 159 8.64 -3.05 -1.64
N VAL A 160 7.68 -3.09 -2.57
CA VAL A 160 6.96 -4.31 -2.99
C VAL A 160 7.67 -4.84 -4.22
N SER A 161 8.79 -5.52 -4.01
CA SER A 161 9.69 -5.94 -5.08
C SER A 161 10.32 -7.30 -4.80
N VAL A 162 11.00 -7.85 -5.81
CA VAL A 162 11.79 -9.07 -5.70
C VAL A 162 12.90 -8.90 -4.65
N GLN A 163 13.50 -7.72 -4.55
CA GLN A 163 14.55 -7.44 -3.57
C GLN A 163 14.05 -7.61 -2.12
N THR A 164 12.81 -7.20 -1.85
CA THR A 164 12.19 -7.43 -0.53
C THR A 164 11.90 -8.91 -0.29
N ILE A 165 11.54 -9.66 -1.34
CA ILE A 165 11.39 -11.14 -1.25
C ILE A 165 12.75 -11.77 -0.95
N ASP A 166 13.84 -11.28 -1.52
CA ASP A 166 15.19 -11.78 -1.24
C ASP A 166 15.62 -11.51 0.20
N VAL A 167 15.28 -10.33 0.75
CA VAL A 167 15.47 -10.05 2.18
C VAL A 167 14.72 -11.07 3.05
N LEU A 168 13.45 -11.33 2.74
CA LEU A 168 12.65 -12.32 3.44
C LEU A 168 13.25 -13.73 3.34
N ARG A 169 13.63 -14.15 2.14
CA ARG A 169 14.24 -15.46 1.87
C ARG A 169 15.55 -15.62 2.65
N ASN A 170 16.42 -14.65 2.59
CA ASN A 170 17.70 -14.68 3.31
C ASN A 170 17.48 -14.75 4.83
N THR A 171 16.57 -13.94 5.36
CA THR A 171 16.19 -14.00 6.78
C THR A 171 15.68 -15.39 7.16
N LEU A 172 14.84 -16.00 6.34
CA LEU A 172 14.30 -17.35 6.55
C LEU A 172 15.43 -18.40 6.57
N LEU A 173 16.38 -18.30 5.63
CA LEU A 173 17.55 -19.19 5.60
C LEU A 173 18.44 -19.03 6.85
N GLU A 174 18.65 -17.80 7.31
CA GLU A 174 19.36 -17.53 8.58
C GLU A 174 18.65 -18.15 9.78
N VAL A 175 17.30 -18.04 9.84
CA VAL A 175 16.49 -18.67 10.89
C VAL A 175 16.64 -20.19 10.86
N TYR A 176 16.49 -20.81 9.68
CA TYR A 176 16.67 -22.26 9.56
C TYR A 176 18.07 -22.72 9.97
N SER A 177 19.09 -21.97 9.57
CA SER A 177 20.49 -22.29 9.90
C SER A 177 20.82 -22.11 11.39
N ALA A 178 19.99 -21.37 12.13
CA ALA A 178 20.18 -21.14 13.55
C ALA A 178 19.83 -22.35 14.43
N PHE A 179 18.95 -23.23 13.95
CA PHE A 179 18.49 -24.40 14.70
C PHE A 179 19.33 -25.64 14.35
N ALA A 180 19.58 -26.48 15.35
CA ALA A 180 20.14 -27.80 15.16
C ALA A 180 19.02 -28.78 14.78
N TRP A 181 18.77 -28.92 13.50
CA TRP A 181 17.72 -29.79 12.99
C TRP A 181 18.09 -31.27 13.17
N THR A 182 17.17 -32.05 13.72
CA THR A 182 17.27 -33.49 13.82
C THR A 182 16.09 -34.09 13.06
N GLY A 183 16.35 -34.88 12.01
CA GLY A 183 15.28 -35.47 11.18
C GLY A 183 15.65 -35.57 9.72
N GLY A 184 14.63 -35.69 8.86
CA GLY A 184 14.79 -35.77 7.41
C GLY A 184 15.28 -34.47 6.76
N GLU A 185 15.53 -34.52 5.45
CA GLU A 185 16.00 -33.39 4.66
C GLU A 185 15.04 -32.17 4.74
N ILE A 186 15.58 -31.00 4.96
CA ILE A 186 14.81 -29.77 5.02
C ILE A 186 14.57 -29.28 3.59
N HIS A 187 13.32 -29.19 3.19
CA HIS A 187 12.92 -28.57 1.93
C HIS A 187 12.70 -27.08 2.14
N TYR A 188 13.63 -26.25 1.63
CA TYR A 188 13.48 -24.82 1.63
C TYR A 188 12.43 -24.37 0.61
N PRO A 189 11.63 -23.34 0.89
CA PRO A 189 10.72 -22.77 -0.09
C PRO A 189 11.52 -22.18 -1.26
N THR A 190 11.19 -22.64 -2.47
CA THR A 190 11.78 -22.21 -3.75
C THR A 190 11.13 -20.94 -4.27
#